data_6a1f68b694699f481b5495cb2a4c52d7
#
_entry.id   6a1f68b694699f481b5495cb2a4c52d7
#
_cell.length_a   1.000
_cell.length_b   1.000
_cell.length_c   1.000
_cell.angle_alpha   90.00
_cell.angle_beta   90.00
_cell.angle_gamma   90.00
#
_symmetry.space_group_name_H-M   'P 1'
#
loop_
_entity.id
_entity.type
_entity.pdbx_description
1 polymer ?
#
loop_
_entity_poly.entity_id
_entity_poly.type
_entity_poly.pdbx_seq_one_letter_code
_entity_poly.pdbx_strand_id
1 'polypeptide(L)'
;DVDAAVELLHRVQAASGGMVEAFELIPADILHVLFESFPNIQRPLATIGPMNVLMEIGSTNPADSKVDGNGSSPIRSIMETVLETAFEDGLVIDATIANSDAQRDALWDVRESSPESHKRAGKVVRSDVALPQSALSAFYADMVAGVKAIDPEIRICGYGHIGDGNLHFNLVQAAGGDPDFDAKAPKLLELLYKNVTKYGGS
;
A
#
# COMPACT_ATOMS: atom_id res chain seq x y z
N ASP A 1 5.16 7.65 5.28
CA ASP A 1 4.57 6.88 6.38
C ASP A 1 3.07 6.68 6.18
N VAL A 2 2.37 6.02 7.12
CA VAL A 2 0.93 5.74 7.03
C VAL A 2 0.12 7.01 7.18
N ASP A 3 0.55 7.97 8.01
CA ASP A 3 -0.15 9.25 8.16
C ASP A 3 -0.17 10.02 6.84
N ALA A 4 0.96 10.03 6.11
CA ALA A 4 1.05 10.65 4.79
C ALA A 4 0.09 9.98 3.77
N ALA A 5 -0.05 8.65 3.82
CA ALA A 5 -0.97 7.93 2.95
C ALA A 5 -2.44 8.25 3.28
N VAL A 6 -2.80 8.36 4.57
CA VAL A 6 -4.14 8.76 5.01
C VAL A 6 -4.45 10.21 4.60
N GLU A 7 -3.49 11.11 4.77
CA GLU A 7 -3.64 12.50 4.33
C GLU A 7 -3.83 12.61 2.81
N LEU A 8 -3.05 11.85 2.03
CA LEU A 8 -3.22 11.81 0.57
C LEU A 8 -4.61 11.29 0.18
N LEU A 9 -5.11 10.23 0.84
CA LEU A 9 -6.48 9.74 0.63
C LEU A 9 -7.52 10.84 0.84
N HIS A 10 -7.43 11.59 1.94
CA HIS A 10 -8.36 12.67 2.23
C HIS A 10 -8.30 13.79 1.18
N ARG A 11 -7.10 14.15 0.70
CA ARG A 11 -6.94 15.15 -0.38
C ARG A 11 -7.58 14.69 -1.68
N VAL A 12 -7.37 13.44 -2.08
CA VAL A 12 -7.98 12.87 -3.29
C VAL A 12 -9.49 12.80 -3.16
N GLN A 13 -10.01 12.35 -2.01
CA GLN A 13 -11.46 12.33 -1.75
C GLN A 13 -12.09 13.71 -1.82
N ALA A 14 -11.47 14.72 -1.19
CA ALA A 14 -11.96 16.07 -1.20
C ALA A 14 -11.93 16.70 -2.61
N ALA A 15 -10.83 16.55 -3.33
CA ALA A 15 -10.66 17.12 -4.67
C ALA A 15 -11.54 16.43 -5.72
N SER A 16 -11.74 15.12 -5.59
CA SER A 16 -12.55 14.35 -6.53
C SER A 16 -14.06 14.34 -6.19
N GLY A 17 -14.48 14.92 -5.05
CA GLY A 17 -15.88 14.80 -4.62
C GLY A 17 -16.29 13.37 -4.27
N GLY A 18 -15.33 12.55 -3.82
CA GLY A 18 -15.57 11.18 -3.40
C GLY A 18 -15.49 10.13 -4.53
N MET A 19 -14.92 10.48 -5.68
CA MET A 19 -14.76 9.55 -6.83
C MET A 19 -13.60 8.54 -6.66
N VAL A 20 -13.11 8.29 -5.43
CA VAL A 20 -12.07 7.30 -5.18
C VAL A 20 -12.68 5.90 -5.25
N GLU A 21 -12.21 5.09 -6.20
CA GLU A 21 -12.65 3.70 -6.39
C GLU A 21 -11.71 2.71 -5.72
N ALA A 22 -10.41 3.03 -5.68
CA ALA A 22 -9.41 2.21 -5.01
C ALA A 22 -8.34 3.07 -4.35
N PHE A 23 -7.88 2.65 -3.17
CA PHE A 23 -6.76 3.25 -2.47
C PHE A 23 -6.04 2.20 -1.63
N GLU A 24 -4.98 1.64 -2.21
CA GLU A 24 -4.21 0.53 -1.68
C GLU A 24 -2.91 1.01 -1.06
N LEU A 25 -2.70 0.70 0.21
CA LEU A 25 -1.41 0.89 0.87
C LEU A 25 -0.45 -0.23 0.48
N ILE A 26 0.76 0.10 0.07
CA ILE A 26 1.79 -0.86 -0.35
C ILE A 26 3.14 -0.46 0.27
N PRO A 27 3.53 -1.04 1.42
CA PRO A 27 4.84 -0.77 2.02
C PRO A 27 6.00 -1.23 1.13
N ALA A 28 7.17 -0.63 1.32
CA ALA A 28 8.39 -0.95 0.57
C ALA A 28 8.75 -2.43 0.62
N ASP A 29 8.58 -3.09 1.78
CA ASP A 29 8.89 -4.51 1.94
C ASP A 29 8.12 -5.40 0.96
N ILE A 30 6.86 -5.05 0.62
CA ILE A 30 6.09 -5.76 -0.40
C ILE A 30 6.72 -5.62 -1.78
N LEU A 31 7.06 -4.38 -2.16
CA LEU A 31 7.66 -4.13 -3.47
C LEU A 31 9.02 -4.81 -3.60
N HIS A 32 9.81 -4.87 -2.53
CA HIS A 32 11.07 -5.60 -2.50
C HIS A 32 10.83 -7.10 -2.71
N VAL A 33 9.93 -7.72 -1.92
CA VAL A 33 9.57 -9.14 -2.06
C VAL A 33 9.04 -9.44 -3.46
N LEU A 34 8.20 -8.55 -4.01
CA LEU A 34 7.62 -8.69 -5.33
C LEU A 34 8.70 -8.70 -6.42
N PHE A 35 9.57 -7.69 -6.44
CA PHE A 35 10.59 -7.55 -7.48
C PHE A 35 11.72 -8.58 -7.36
N GLU A 36 11.97 -9.12 -6.15
CA GLU A 36 12.83 -10.30 -5.96
C GLU A 36 12.20 -11.57 -6.57
N SER A 37 10.89 -11.73 -6.37
CA SER A 37 10.13 -12.91 -6.82
C SER A 37 9.79 -12.89 -8.31
N PHE A 38 9.61 -11.70 -8.88
CA PHE A 38 9.19 -11.46 -10.26
C PHE A 38 10.03 -10.36 -10.93
N PRO A 39 11.27 -10.66 -11.33
CA PRO A 39 12.18 -9.67 -11.90
C PRO A 39 11.69 -9.01 -13.19
N ASN A 40 10.72 -9.63 -13.87
CA ASN A 40 10.15 -9.14 -15.13
C ASN A 40 9.00 -8.14 -14.93
N ILE A 41 8.47 -8.00 -13.71
CA ILE A 41 7.45 -6.98 -13.44
C ILE A 41 8.11 -5.61 -13.54
N GLN A 42 7.52 -4.74 -14.35
CA GLN A 42 8.01 -3.38 -14.52
C GLN A 42 7.86 -2.59 -13.21
N ARG A 43 8.93 -1.93 -12.80
CA ARG A 43 8.90 -1.01 -11.66
C ARG A 43 8.23 0.30 -12.08
N PRO A 44 7.10 0.68 -11.48
CA PRO A 44 6.37 1.87 -11.91
C PRO A 44 6.99 3.18 -11.41
N LEU A 45 7.76 3.13 -10.32
CA LEU A 45 8.38 4.29 -9.69
C LEU A 45 9.91 4.20 -9.78
N ALA A 46 10.56 5.33 -9.95
CA ALA A 46 12.02 5.46 -9.88
C ALA A 46 12.51 5.38 -8.42
N THR A 47 11.72 5.92 -7.49
CA THR A 47 12.01 5.94 -6.06
C THR A 47 10.91 5.23 -5.27
N ILE A 48 11.26 4.13 -4.59
CA ILE A 48 10.35 3.44 -3.70
C ILE A 48 10.44 4.11 -2.33
N GLY A 49 9.33 4.72 -1.90
CA GLY A 49 9.19 5.27 -0.54
C GLY A 49 8.93 4.19 0.50
N PRO A 50 9.06 4.50 1.81
CA PRO A 50 8.70 3.56 2.88
C PRO A 50 7.27 3.04 2.78
N MET A 51 6.35 3.92 2.36
CA MET A 51 4.96 3.61 2.02
C MET A 51 4.68 4.08 0.61
N ASN A 52 4.01 3.26 -0.18
CA ASN A 52 3.57 3.57 -1.53
C ASN A 52 2.05 3.36 -1.59
N VAL A 53 1.41 3.99 -2.54
CA VAL A 53 -0.04 3.92 -2.71
C VAL A 53 -0.35 3.63 -4.18
N LEU A 54 -1.24 2.68 -4.42
CA LEU A 54 -1.95 2.54 -5.69
C LEU A 54 -3.35 3.11 -5.49
N MET A 55 -3.73 4.10 -6.30
CA MET A 55 -5.05 4.72 -6.22
C MET A 55 -5.71 4.82 -7.58
N GLU A 56 -7.02 4.71 -7.57
CA GLU A 56 -7.87 4.88 -8.76
C GLU A 56 -9.04 5.78 -8.43
N ILE A 57 -9.30 6.73 -9.32
CA ILE A 57 -10.53 7.54 -9.29
C ILE A 57 -11.34 7.27 -10.55
N GLY A 58 -12.65 7.15 -10.40
CA GLY A 58 -13.57 6.85 -11.48
C GLY A 58 -14.79 7.77 -11.45
N SER A 59 -15.36 8.04 -12.62
CA SER A 59 -16.61 8.79 -12.76
C SER A 59 -17.55 8.09 -13.73
N THR A 60 -18.82 8.06 -13.38
CA THR A 60 -19.89 7.61 -14.27
C THR A 60 -20.38 8.70 -15.23
N ASN A 61 -19.93 9.95 -15.04
CA ASN A 61 -20.26 11.07 -15.91
C ASN A 61 -19.31 11.09 -17.13
N PRO A 62 -19.79 10.88 -18.37
CA PRO A 62 -18.92 10.87 -19.54
C PRO A 62 -18.17 12.18 -19.79
N ALA A 63 -18.63 13.31 -19.24
CA ALA A 63 -17.95 14.59 -19.38
C ALA A 63 -16.60 14.60 -18.64
N ASP A 64 -16.46 13.86 -17.53
CA ASP A 64 -15.25 13.84 -16.71
C ASP A 64 -14.11 13.06 -17.37
N SER A 65 -14.44 12.14 -18.28
CA SER A 65 -13.47 11.35 -19.06
C SER A 65 -13.20 11.92 -20.45
N LYS A 66 -13.89 13.01 -20.84
CA LYS A 66 -13.72 13.59 -22.17
C LYS A 66 -12.37 14.29 -22.27
N VAL A 67 -11.53 13.77 -23.15
CA VAL A 67 -10.19 14.30 -23.41
C VAL A 67 -10.29 15.61 -24.22
N ASP A 68 -9.59 16.64 -23.80
CA ASP A 68 -9.47 17.92 -24.46
C ASP A 68 -8.44 17.92 -25.59
N GLY A 69 -8.21 19.07 -26.25
CA GLY A 69 -7.24 19.23 -27.32
C GLY A 69 -5.76 19.06 -26.89
N ASN A 70 -5.49 19.04 -25.58
CA ASN A 70 -4.16 18.85 -24.98
C ASN A 70 -3.93 17.41 -24.48
N GLY A 71 -4.93 16.53 -24.62
CA GLY A 71 -4.82 15.14 -24.17
C GLY A 71 -5.16 14.94 -22.69
N SER A 72 -5.71 15.95 -22.00
CA SER A 72 -6.16 15.85 -20.61
C SER A 72 -7.67 15.76 -20.49
N SER A 73 -8.15 15.19 -19.39
CA SER A 73 -9.56 15.14 -19.03
C SER A 73 -9.78 15.73 -17.63
N PRO A 74 -11.00 16.17 -17.28
CA PRO A 74 -11.28 16.72 -15.95
C PRO A 74 -10.84 15.79 -14.83
N ILE A 75 -11.13 14.50 -14.92
CA ILE A 75 -10.75 13.50 -13.90
C ILE A 75 -9.23 13.36 -13.79
N ARG A 76 -8.50 13.40 -14.92
CA ARG A 76 -7.05 13.39 -14.93
C ARG A 76 -6.46 14.64 -14.29
N SER A 77 -7.00 15.81 -14.61
CA SER A 77 -6.55 17.09 -14.04
C SER A 77 -6.72 17.17 -12.53
N ILE A 78 -7.79 16.55 -11.97
CA ILE A 78 -7.95 16.41 -10.52
C ILE A 78 -6.76 15.65 -9.93
N MET A 79 -6.42 14.49 -10.50
CA MET A 79 -5.30 13.67 -10.00
C MET A 79 -3.97 14.41 -10.11
N GLU A 80 -3.71 15.05 -11.24
CA GLU A 80 -2.48 15.82 -11.48
C GLU A 80 -2.35 16.95 -10.45
N THR A 81 -3.40 17.74 -10.22
CA THR A 81 -3.40 18.84 -9.24
C THR A 81 -3.16 18.36 -7.82
N VAL A 82 -3.81 17.25 -7.41
CA VAL A 82 -3.59 16.69 -6.06
C VAL A 82 -2.16 16.22 -5.88
N LEU A 83 -1.60 15.54 -6.89
CA LEU A 83 -0.21 15.08 -6.82
C LEU A 83 0.78 16.24 -6.82
N GLU A 84 0.59 17.27 -7.65
CA GLU A 84 1.43 18.47 -7.65
C GLU A 84 1.49 19.13 -6.28
N THR A 85 0.33 19.39 -5.67
CA THR A 85 0.29 19.97 -4.32
C THR A 85 0.88 19.05 -3.26
N ALA A 86 0.69 17.74 -3.38
CA ALA A 86 1.28 16.76 -2.48
C ALA A 86 2.83 16.68 -2.59
N PHE A 87 3.37 16.90 -3.79
CA PHE A 87 4.82 17.05 -4.01
C PHE A 87 5.37 18.33 -3.39
N GLU A 88 4.69 19.47 -3.60
CA GLU A 88 5.09 20.77 -3.03
C GLU A 88 5.15 20.73 -1.51
N ASP A 89 4.20 20.03 -0.88
CA ASP A 89 4.12 19.85 0.57
C ASP A 89 5.09 18.76 1.10
N GLY A 90 5.82 18.05 0.23
CA GLY A 90 6.70 16.95 0.61
C GLY A 90 5.98 15.69 1.08
N LEU A 91 4.67 15.58 0.83
CA LEU A 91 3.85 14.41 1.16
C LEU A 91 4.13 13.24 0.22
N VAL A 92 4.41 13.51 -1.05
CA VAL A 92 4.75 12.56 -2.11
C VAL A 92 6.17 12.82 -2.60
N ILE A 93 6.95 11.76 -2.83
CA ILE A 93 8.34 11.85 -3.31
C ILE A 93 8.52 11.37 -4.75
N ASP A 94 7.62 10.53 -5.23
CA ASP A 94 7.57 10.03 -6.61
C ASP A 94 6.16 9.59 -6.95
N ALA A 95 5.72 9.77 -8.18
CA ALA A 95 4.41 9.33 -8.66
C ALA A 95 4.41 9.06 -10.17
N THR A 96 3.52 8.18 -10.60
CA THR A 96 3.21 7.96 -12.01
C THR A 96 1.70 7.90 -12.21
N ILE A 97 1.21 8.41 -13.33
CA ILE A 97 -0.20 8.32 -13.73
C ILE A 97 -0.26 7.49 -15.01
N ALA A 98 -1.10 6.46 -15.01
CA ALA A 98 -1.33 5.66 -16.20
C ALA A 98 -1.91 6.52 -17.35
N ASN A 99 -1.38 6.34 -18.55
CA ASN A 99 -1.81 7.02 -19.77
C ASN A 99 -2.58 6.09 -20.71
N SER A 100 -2.77 4.82 -20.33
CA SER A 100 -3.50 3.82 -21.10
C SER A 100 -3.97 2.70 -20.18
N ASP A 101 -4.97 1.92 -20.64
CA ASP A 101 -5.44 0.74 -19.92
C ASP A 101 -4.32 -0.27 -19.67
N ALA A 102 -3.42 -0.47 -20.63
CA ALA A 102 -2.26 -1.35 -20.46
C ALA A 102 -1.32 -0.89 -19.32
N GLN A 103 -1.12 0.42 -19.16
CA GLN A 103 -0.33 0.94 -18.05
C GLN A 103 -1.08 0.83 -16.71
N ARG A 104 -2.39 1.07 -16.71
CA ARG A 104 -3.26 0.86 -15.55
C ARG A 104 -3.18 -0.60 -15.09
N ASP A 105 -3.37 -1.54 -16.01
CA ASP A 105 -3.31 -2.98 -15.73
C ASP A 105 -1.93 -3.38 -15.19
N ALA A 106 -0.86 -2.83 -15.74
CA ALA A 106 0.51 -3.07 -15.22
C ALA A 106 0.72 -2.53 -13.79
N LEU A 107 0.07 -1.43 -13.40
CA LEU A 107 0.09 -0.95 -12.01
C LEU A 107 -0.69 -1.89 -11.09
N TRP A 108 -1.84 -2.39 -11.54
CA TRP A 108 -2.61 -3.37 -10.80
C TRP A 108 -1.89 -4.72 -10.67
N ASP A 109 -1.17 -5.16 -11.71
CA ASP A 109 -0.35 -6.38 -11.65
C ASP A 109 0.67 -6.34 -10.51
N VAL A 110 1.22 -5.17 -10.20
CA VAL A 110 2.11 -4.98 -9.02
C VAL A 110 1.37 -5.33 -7.73
N ARG A 111 0.14 -4.83 -7.58
CA ARG A 111 -0.67 -5.07 -6.38
C ARG A 111 -1.17 -6.52 -6.29
N GLU A 112 -1.67 -7.06 -7.39
CA GLU A 112 -2.29 -8.39 -7.46
C GLU A 112 -1.27 -9.53 -7.37
N SER A 113 -0.03 -9.30 -7.78
CA SER A 113 1.05 -10.29 -7.66
C SER A 113 1.63 -10.41 -6.23
N SER A 114 1.27 -9.51 -5.31
CA SER A 114 1.79 -9.51 -3.94
C SER A 114 1.54 -10.82 -3.18
N PRO A 115 0.33 -11.44 -3.19
CA PRO A 115 0.10 -12.71 -2.48
C PRO A 115 0.96 -13.86 -2.98
N GLU A 116 1.22 -13.91 -4.29
CA GLU A 116 2.06 -14.97 -4.88
C GLU A 116 3.55 -14.70 -4.61
N SER A 117 3.98 -13.43 -4.58
CA SER A 117 5.36 -13.08 -4.21
C SER A 117 5.71 -13.53 -2.79
N HIS A 118 4.77 -13.40 -1.85
CA HIS A 118 4.96 -13.88 -0.48
C HIS A 118 5.16 -15.41 -0.40
N LYS A 119 4.42 -16.18 -1.20
CA LYS A 119 4.60 -17.63 -1.27
C LYS A 119 5.99 -18.00 -1.78
N ARG A 120 6.49 -17.29 -2.79
CA ARG A 120 7.83 -17.52 -3.35
C ARG A 120 8.94 -17.08 -2.39
N ALA A 121 8.70 -16.06 -1.59
CA ALA A 121 9.64 -15.60 -0.58
C ALA A 121 9.83 -16.57 0.58
N GLY A 122 8.95 -17.56 0.71
CA GLY A 122 9.06 -18.65 1.68
C GLY A 122 8.05 -18.59 2.82
N LYS A 123 8.49 -18.72 4.08
CA LYS A 123 7.59 -18.78 5.23
C LYS A 123 6.94 -17.44 5.54
N VAL A 124 5.64 -17.46 5.85
CA VAL A 124 4.82 -16.28 6.07
C VAL A 124 3.84 -16.52 7.21
N VAL A 125 3.80 -15.61 8.18
CA VAL A 125 2.65 -15.45 9.08
C VAL A 125 1.63 -14.58 8.38
N ARG A 126 0.44 -15.11 8.10
CA ARG A 126 -0.65 -14.41 7.40
C ARG A 126 -1.74 -14.03 8.35
N SER A 127 -2.28 -12.83 8.16
CA SER A 127 -3.45 -12.37 8.87
C SER A 127 -4.18 -11.28 8.09
N ASP A 128 -5.47 -11.21 8.31
CA ASP A 128 -6.33 -10.13 7.86
C ASP A 128 -6.83 -9.41 9.11
N VAL A 129 -6.71 -8.09 9.12
CA VAL A 129 -7.11 -7.26 10.25
C VAL A 129 -7.96 -6.09 9.76
N ALA A 130 -8.96 -5.74 10.51
CA ALA A 130 -9.76 -4.54 10.29
C ALA A 130 -9.58 -3.59 11.48
N LEU A 131 -9.28 -2.32 11.21
CA LEU A 131 -8.97 -1.30 12.20
C LEU A 131 -9.72 -0.01 11.91
N PRO A 132 -10.12 0.77 12.92
CA PRO A 132 -10.54 2.14 12.68
C PRO A 132 -9.45 2.91 11.93
N GLN A 133 -9.82 3.65 10.88
CA GLN A 133 -8.86 4.41 10.07
C GLN A 133 -7.96 5.32 10.92
N SER A 134 -8.54 5.96 11.95
CA SER A 134 -7.80 6.82 12.90
C SER A 134 -6.75 6.08 13.74
N ALA A 135 -6.80 4.76 13.80
CA ALA A 135 -5.85 3.95 14.56
C ALA A 135 -4.74 3.33 13.70
N LEU A 136 -4.86 3.38 12.37
CA LEU A 136 -3.95 2.69 11.44
C LEU A 136 -2.48 3.06 11.62
N SER A 137 -2.19 4.35 11.73
CA SER A 137 -0.81 4.83 11.86
C SER A 137 -0.15 4.35 13.15
N ALA A 138 -0.85 4.52 14.28
CA ALA A 138 -0.35 4.08 15.58
C ALA A 138 -0.21 2.56 15.67
N PHE A 139 -1.19 1.82 15.14
CA PHE A 139 -1.12 0.36 15.02
C PHE A 139 0.10 -0.07 14.21
N TYR A 140 0.29 0.53 13.02
CA TYR A 140 1.39 0.17 12.14
C TYR A 140 2.75 0.45 12.78
N ALA A 141 2.92 1.59 13.44
CA ALA A 141 4.14 1.96 14.16
C ALA A 141 4.46 0.96 15.30
N ASP A 142 3.47 0.60 16.12
CA ASP A 142 3.64 -0.38 17.19
C ASP A 142 3.97 -1.77 16.65
N MET A 143 3.34 -2.18 15.53
CA MET A 143 3.65 -3.45 14.88
C MET A 143 5.08 -3.47 14.34
N VAL A 144 5.51 -2.40 13.67
CA VAL A 144 6.91 -2.29 13.19
C VAL A 144 7.89 -2.42 14.36
N ALA A 145 7.69 -1.64 15.42
CA ALA A 145 8.56 -1.67 16.60
C ALA A 145 8.60 -3.06 17.26
N GLY A 146 7.42 -3.67 17.45
CA GLY A 146 7.30 -4.97 18.10
C GLY A 146 7.87 -6.13 17.28
N VAL A 147 7.63 -6.14 15.97
CA VAL A 147 8.18 -7.16 15.06
C VAL A 147 9.70 -7.05 14.99
N LYS A 148 10.24 -5.83 14.82
CA LYS A 148 11.69 -5.60 14.77
C LYS A 148 12.40 -5.90 16.10
N ALA A 149 11.70 -5.83 17.21
CA ALA A 149 12.23 -6.28 18.52
C ALA A 149 12.27 -7.81 18.65
N ILE A 150 11.44 -8.56 17.92
CA ILE A 150 11.49 -10.03 17.85
C ILE A 150 12.58 -10.46 16.89
N ASP A 151 12.62 -9.87 15.70
CA ASP A 151 13.61 -10.11 14.67
C ASP A 151 13.65 -8.94 13.68
N PRO A 152 14.78 -8.19 13.59
CA PRO A 152 14.91 -7.05 12.70
C PRO A 152 14.86 -7.39 11.21
N GLU A 153 15.10 -8.67 10.84
CA GLU A 153 15.13 -9.10 9.44
C GLU A 153 13.75 -9.51 8.89
N ILE A 154 12.74 -9.63 9.76
CA ILE A 154 11.37 -9.93 9.30
C ILE A 154 10.86 -8.77 8.44
N ARG A 155 10.35 -9.11 7.25
CA ARG A 155 9.76 -8.16 6.32
C ARG A 155 8.28 -7.95 6.63
N ILE A 156 7.88 -6.69 6.80
CA ILE A 156 6.53 -6.33 7.23
C ILE A 156 5.71 -5.95 6.02
N CYS A 157 4.88 -6.87 5.58
CA CYS A 157 4.03 -6.77 4.41
C CYS A 157 2.56 -6.51 4.81
N GLY A 158 2.33 -5.42 5.54
CA GLY A 158 0.99 -4.98 5.93
C GLY A 158 0.40 -4.04 4.86
N TYR A 159 -0.48 -4.54 4.00
CA TYR A 159 -1.00 -3.84 2.82
C TYR A 159 -2.52 -4.00 2.69
N GLY A 160 -3.15 -3.17 1.90
CA GLY A 160 -4.58 -3.31 1.59
C GLY A 160 -5.34 -1.98 1.58
N HIS A 161 -6.66 -2.09 1.76
CA HIS A 161 -7.61 -1.00 1.62
C HIS A 161 -7.56 -0.07 2.84
N ILE A 162 -6.78 1.01 2.73
CA ILE A 162 -6.64 1.95 3.85
C ILE A 162 -7.94 2.73 4.10
N GLY A 163 -8.79 2.86 3.08
CA GLY A 163 -10.05 3.61 3.16
C GLY A 163 -11.08 2.99 4.11
N ASP A 164 -11.10 1.68 4.25
CA ASP A 164 -11.99 0.93 5.15
C ASP A 164 -11.26 0.27 6.33
N GLY A 165 -9.94 0.49 6.41
CA GLY A 165 -9.11 -0.03 7.49
C GLY A 165 -8.80 -1.52 7.40
N ASN A 166 -9.08 -2.16 6.27
CA ASN A 166 -8.83 -3.59 6.07
C ASN A 166 -7.42 -3.84 5.51
N LEU A 167 -6.56 -4.48 6.30
CA LEU A 167 -5.19 -4.79 5.93
C LEU A 167 -4.91 -6.30 5.95
N HIS A 168 -4.29 -6.78 4.88
CA HIS A 168 -3.58 -8.05 4.89
C HIS A 168 -2.24 -7.84 5.60
N PHE A 169 -2.18 -8.15 6.89
CA PHE A 169 -0.98 -7.90 7.68
C PHE A 169 -0.10 -9.14 7.73
N ASN A 170 0.74 -9.29 6.70
CA ASN A 170 1.62 -10.44 6.53
C ASN A 170 3.03 -10.14 7.03
N LEU A 171 3.62 -11.12 7.71
CA LEU A 171 5.01 -11.06 8.17
C LEU A 171 5.78 -12.14 7.43
N VAL A 172 6.73 -11.72 6.60
CA VAL A 172 7.51 -12.60 5.73
C VAL A 172 8.90 -12.79 6.32
N GLN A 173 9.40 -14.02 6.27
CA GLN A 173 10.76 -14.31 6.74
C GLN A 173 11.83 -13.42 6.08
N ALA A 174 13.01 -13.38 6.67
CA ALA A 174 14.19 -12.69 6.12
C ALA A 174 14.50 -13.12 4.68
N ALA A 175 15.11 -12.23 3.90
CA ALA A 175 15.63 -12.57 2.58
C ALA A 175 16.67 -13.69 2.70
N GLY A 176 16.59 -14.69 1.82
CA GLY A 176 17.47 -15.87 1.88
C GLY A 176 17.01 -16.96 2.85
N GLY A 177 15.90 -16.75 3.57
CA GLY A 177 15.29 -17.72 4.47
C GLY A 177 15.65 -17.52 5.94
N ASP A 178 14.82 -18.10 6.80
CA ASP A 178 15.02 -18.11 8.25
C ASP A 178 14.61 -19.48 8.80
N PRO A 179 15.56 -20.32 9.23
CA PRO A 179 15.24 -21.65 9.76
C PRO A 179 14.40 -21.60 11.03
N ASP A 180 14.52 -20.54 11.83
CA ASP A 180 13.84 -20.38 13.12
C ASP A 180 12.51 -19.61 13.01
N PHE A 181 12.06 -19.25 11.81
CA PHE A 181 10.85 -18.46 11.59
C PHE A 181 9.61 -19.11 12.22
N ASP A 182 9.45 -20.44 12.09
CA ASP A 182 8.29 -21.15 12.66
C ASP A 182 8.26 -21.08 14.20
N ALA A 183 9.42 -21.02 14.84
CA ALA A 183 9.52 -20.85 16.29
C ALA A 183 9.14 -19.44 16.75
N LYS A 184 9.30 -18.44 15.87
CA LYS A 184 8.92 -17.04 16.12
C LYS A 184 7.43 -16.78 15.84
N ALA A 185 6.80 -17.57 14.97
CA ALA A 185 5.43 -17.33 14.50
C ALA A 185 4.38 -17.18 15.62
N PRO A 186 4.35 -17.99 16.69
CA PRO A 186 3.40 -17.80 17.80
C PRO A 186 3.54 -16.45 18.48
N LYS A 187 4.77 -15.97 18.70
CA LYS A 187 5.05 -14.68 19.34
C LYS A 187 4.65 -13.51 18.44
N LEU A 188 4.83 -13.66 17.13
CA LEU A 188 4.41 -12.66 16.14
C LEU A 188 2.88 -12.54 16.09
N LEU A 189 2.16 -13.67 16.14
CA LEU A 189 0.69 -13.68 16.19
C LEU A 189 0.15 -13.10 17.50
N GLU A 190 0.77 -13.42 18.64
CA GLU A 190 0.40 -12.83 19.92
C GLU A 190 0.56 -11.31 19.91
N LEU A 191 1.68 -10.81 19.39
CA LEU A 191 1.93 -9.37 19.21
C LEU A 191 0.84 -8.74 18.34
N LEU A 192 0.52 -9.38 17.21
CA LEU A 192 -0.50 -8.89 16.28
C LEU A 192 -1.87 -8.77 16.97
N TYR A 193 -2.37 -9.87 17.56
CA TYR A 193 -3.69 -9.87 18.18
C TYR A 193 -3.80 -8.91 19.36
N LYS A 194 -2.72 -8.77 20.15
CA LYS A 194 -2.65 -7.78 21.23
C LYS A 194 -2.79 -6.36 20.69
N ASN A 195 -2.09 -6.02 19.59
CA ASN A 195 -2.18 -4.70 19.00
C ASN A 195 -3.53 -4.47 18.31
N VAL A 196 -4.06 -5.43 17.57
CA VAL A 196 -5.40 -5.34 16.97
C VAL A 196 -6.43 -5.00 18.06
N THR A 197 -6.44 -5.75 19.16
CA THR A 197 -7.35 -5.50 20.29
C THR A 197 -7.10 -4.13 20.94
N LYS A 198 -5.83 -3.74 21.14
CA LYS A 198 -5.45 -2.44 21.71
C LYS A 198 -6.04 -1.27 20.92
N TYR A 199 -6.08 -1.40 19.60
CA TYR A 199 -6.55 -0.35 18.69
C TYR A 199 -8.00 -0.50 18.25
N GLY A 200 -8.79 -1.38 18.92
CA GLY A 200 -10.22 -1.54 18.66
C GLY A 200 -10.55 -2.22 17.34
N GLY A 201 -9.62 -3.01 16.82
CA GLY A 201 -9.77 -3.80 15.60
C GLY A 201 -10.28 -5.22 15.84
N SER A 202 -10.40 -5.96 14.74
CA SER A 202 -10.83 -7.36 14.69
C SER A 202 -10.04 -8.17 13.66
#